data_96d9422b0b0b4e41ece2e70cff7d68b3
#
_entry.id   96d9422b0b0b4e41ece2e70cff7d68b3
#
_cell.length_a   1.000
_cell.length_b   1.000
_cell.length_c   1.000
_cell.angle_alpha   90.00
_cell.angle_beta   90.00
_cell.angle_gamma   90.00
#
_symmetry.space_group_name_H-M   'P 1'
#
loop_
_entity.id
_entity.type
_entity.pdbx_description
1 polymer ?
#
loop_
_entity_poly.entity_id
_entity_poly.type
_entity_poly.pdbx_seq_one_letter_code
_entity_poly.pdbx_strand_id
1 'polypeptide(L)'
;MSVILFIAGIFFMVVAVGLSIALHEIGHLVPAKLFKLRVPQYMIGFGKTLVSFKRGETQYGIKALPLGGYISMVGMYPPRPETEDEKPAKKPGLFQKVFGQMVDDARSQANENVLPSDEGRLFYQLPVYKRVIIMLGGPFMNLVIGFVVIAIVLTSFGQATPTTTISEVYQCIATAENANQTECTDKDVPAPAYEAGLRPGDTITAVNGAAVEQGEWNKLTDVIRVNPGQSITLDYQRDGQNHTTTLTPYLTDRPATDDNGYVLTDDQGNYIMTKVGFVGMSSLQEDLTQPLSAVPGVIGNQLLTIGNVILHLPQRMVDVAQAAFGDGQRDPNGPVSIVGVGRIAGEISAEDSISVSDKFATLLSLVGGLNLALFAFNLIPLLPLDGGHVVGALYDGIKRMFARIFNLKNIKPVDTVKLLPLTYVVVVAMLVMGGLLIYADIFKPIQLF
;
A
#
# COMPACT_ATOMS: atom_id res chain seq x y z
N MET A 1 -18.70 0.21 26.43
CA MET A 1 -17.86 -0.88 25.87
C MET A 1 -17.13 -0.38 24.60
N SER A 2 -17.77 0.40 23.74
CA SER A 2 -17.20 0.93 22.50
C SER A 2 -15.89 1.74 22.67
N VAL A 3 -15.79 2.64 23.68
CA VAL A 3 -14.57 3.45 23.89
C VAL A 3 -13.34 2.60 24.25
N ILE A 4 -13.51 1.56 25.05
CA ILE A 4 -12.40 0.66 25.42
C ILE A 4 -11.94 -0.13 24.19
N LEU A 5 -12.89 -0.63 23.37
CA LEU A 5 -12.58 -1.35 22.15
C LEU A 5 -11.91 -0.42 21.11
N PHE A 6 -12.36 0.82 21.01
CA PHE A 6 -11.73 1.83 20.15
C PHE A 6 -10.26 2.05 20.53
N ILE A 7 -9.98 2.26 21.82
CA ILE A 7 -8.61 2.42 22.33
C ILE A 7 -7.79 1.14 22.11
N ALA A 8 -8.40 -0.04 22.30
CA ALA A 8 -7.72 -1.31 22.06
C ALA A 8 -7.32 -1.48 20.59
N GLY A 9 -8.17 -1.09 19.64
CA GLY A 9 -7.86 -1.11 18.22
C GLY A 9 -6.69 -0.19 17.85
N ILE A 10 -6.69 1.04 18.38
CA ILE A 10 -5.54 1.97 18.21
C ILE A 10 -4.27 1.36 18.79
N PHE A 11 -4.33 0.83 20.02
CA PHE A 11 -3.18 0.23 20.68
C PHE A 11 -2.63 -0.97 19.87
N PHE A 12 -3.52 -1.85 19.39
CA PHE A 12 -3.14 -2.96 18.51
C PHE A 12 -2.37 -2.46 17.29
N MET A 13 -2.87 -1.43 16.62
CA MET A 13 -2.21 -0.89 15.42
C MET A 13 -0.86 -0.25 15.74
N VAL A 14 -0.75 0.51 16.84
CA VAL A 14 0.53 1.10 17.27
C VAL A 14 1.58 0.01 17.54
N VAL A 15 1.19 -1.08 18.19
CA VAL A 15 2.09 -2.23 18.45
C VAL A 15 2.46 -2.92 17.15
N ALA A 16 1.50 -3.16 16.26
CA ALA A 16 1.73 -3.82 14.96
C ALA A 16 2.67 -3.00 14.07
N VAL A 17 2.46 -1.68 13.99
CA VAL A 17 3.34 -0.75 13.24
C VAL A 17 4.75 -0.74 13.86
N GLY A 18 4.84 -0.63 15.19
CA GLY A 18 6.13 -0.68 15.88
C GLY A 18 6.90 -1.97 15.62
N LEU A 19 6.21 -3.11 15.61
CA LEU A 19 6.79 -4.41 15.31
C LEU A 19 7.22 -4.49 13.83
N SER A 20 6.40 -3.99 12.90
CA SER A 20 6.73 -3.93 11.47
C SER A 20 8.00 -3.12 11.22
N ILE A 21 8.13 -1.97 11.87
CA ILE A 21 9.34 -1.13 11.80
C ILE A 21 10.54 -1.87 12.38
N ALA A 22 10.39 -2.48 13.55
CA ALA A 22 11.48 -3.24 14.18
C ALA A 22 11.98 -4.38 13.27
N LEU A 23 11.07 -5.14 12.67
CA LEU A 23 11.40 -6.22 11.76
C LEU A 23 12.01 -5.70 10.45
N HIS A 24 11.56 -4.57 9.93
CA HIS A 24 12.18 -3.89 8.79
C HIS A 24 13.66 -3.57 9.06
N GLU A 25 13.96 -2.95 10.19
CA GLU A 25 15.35 -2.66 10.59
C GLU A 25 16.19 -3.93 10.80
N ILE A 26 15.57 -5.03 11.30
CA ILE A 26 16.22 -6.35 11.37
C ILE A 26 16.55 -6.86 9.97
N GLY A 27 15.69 -6.59 8.99
CA GLY A 27 15.92 -6.93 7.59
C GLY A 27 17.23 -6.35 7.06
N HIS A 28 17.59 -5.13 7.44
CA HIS A 28 18.89 -4.52 7.12
C HIS A 28 20.03 -5.05 8.00
N LEU A 29 19.78 -5.21 9.29
CA LEU A 29 20.77 -5.59 10.28
C LEU A 29 21.38 -6.97 10.01
N VAL A 30 20.54 -7.95 9.67
CA VAL A 30 20.97 -9.33 9.45
C VAL A 30 21.99 -9.43 8.34
N PRO A 31 21.72 -8.99 7.09
CA PRO A 31 22.72 -9.05 6.04
C PRO A 31 23.92 -8.14 6.29
N ALA A 32 23.74 -6.97 6.95
CA ALA A 32 24.87 -6.13 7.33
C ALA A 32 25.87 -6.88 8.19
N LYS A 33 25.40 -7.57 9.24
CA LYS A 33 26.25 -8.39 10.10
C LYS A 33 26.82 -9.62 9.41
N LEU A 34 26.05 -10.29 8.56
CA LEU A 34 26.56 -11.42 7.76
C LEU A 34 27.72 -11.00 6.85
N PHE A 35 27.66 -9.79 6.31
CA PHE A 35 28.75 -9.22 5.48
C PHE A 35 29.85 -8.53 6.31
N LYS A 36 29.81 -8.67 7.64
CA LYS A 36 30.79 -8.11 8.59
C LYS A 36 30.83 -6.57 8.61
N LEU A 37 29.80 -5.90 8.14
CA LEU A 37 29.62 -4.46 8.29
C LEU A 37 29.36 -4.17 9.78
N ARG A 38 30.05 -3.19 10.36
CA ARG A 38 29.78 -2.79 11.74
C ARG A 38 28.52 -1.92 11.79
N VAL A 39 27.63 -2.29 12.70
CA VAL A 39 26.38 -1.58 13.00
C VAL A 39 26.42 -1.14 14.47
N PRO A 40 26.81 0.11 14.76
CA PRO A 40 26.89 0.60 16.14
C PRO A 40 25.55 0.66 16.85
N GLN A 41 24.48 1.01 16.16
CA GLN A 41 23.16 1.21 16.76
C GLN A 41 22.05 0.55 15.94
N TYR A 42 21.11 -0.05 16.67
CA TYR A 42 19.81 -0.51 16.21
C TYR A 42 18.76 0.09 17.17
N MET A 43 17.94 1.00 16.68
CA MET A 43 17.00 1.76 17.51
C MET A 43 15.60 1.74 16.90
N ILE A 44 14.60 1.47 17.73
CA ILE A 44 13.19 1.61 17.39
C ILE A 44 12.70 2.93 17.97
N GLY A 45 12.21 3.81 17.09
CA GLY A 45 11.75 5.15 17.47
C GLY A 45 12.83 6.23 17.38
N PHE A 46 12.45 7.45 17.75
CA PHE A 46 13.29 8.65 17.78
C PHE A 46 13.24 9.35 19.13
N GLY A 47 14.11 10.32 19.33
CA GLY A 47 14.18 11.12 20.54
C GLY A 47 14.96 10.46 21.68
N LYS A 48 14.53 10.67 22.94
CA LYS A 48 15.23 10.16 24.13
C LYS A 48 15.16 8.64 24.19
N THR A 49 16.31 8.00 24.48
CA THR A 49 16.37 6.54 24.69
C THR A 49 15.69 6.19 26.02
N LEU A 50 14.69 5.31 25.97
CA LEU A 50 13.98 4.81 27.15
C LEU A 50 14.70 3.61 27.75
N VAL A 51 15.00 2.62 26.89
CA VAL A 51 15.70 1.40 27.28
C VAL A 51 16.72 1.07 26.22
N SER A 52 17.94 0.68 26.63
CA SER A 52 18.94 0.15 25.69
C SER A 52 19.86 -0.85 26.38
N PHE A 53 20.39 -1.77 25.58
CA PHE A 53 21.41 -2.72 25.98
C PHE A 53 22.43 -2.90 24.86
N LYS A 54 23.65 -3.29 25.19
CA LYS A 54 24.71 -3.53 24.21
C LYS A 54 24.97 -5.03 24.09
N ARG A 55 25.03 -5.51 22.83
CA ARG A 55 25.42 -6.90 22.53
C ARG A 55 26.43 -6.89 21.37
N GLY A 56 27.66 -7.28 21.68
CA GLY A 56 28.77 -7.18 20.72
C GLY A 56 29.06 -5.73 20.35
N GLU A 57 29.14 -5.43 19.06
CA GLU A 57 29.42 -4.09 18.53
C GLU A 57 28.15 -3.21 18.41
N THR A 58 26.96 -3.74 18.71
CA THR A 58 25.66 -3.07 18.48
C THR A 58 24.97 -2.73 19.80
N GLN A 59 24.53 -1.48 19.92
CA GLN A 59 23.58 -1.04 20.95
C GLN A 59 22.16 -1.16 20.40
N TYR A 60 21.33 -1.92 21.08
CA TYR A 60 19.89 -2.12 20.79
C TYR A 60 19.08 -1.26 21.74
N GLY A 61 18.03 -0.60 21.26
CA GLY A 61 17.22 0.20 22.16
C GLY A 61 15.88 0.64 21.59
N ILE A 62 15.05 1.16 22.49
CA ILE A 62 13.74 1.75 22.20
C ILE A 62 13.78 3.21 22.64
N LYS A 63 13.30 4.10 21.80
CA LYS A 63 13.21 5.53 22.04
C LYS A 63 11.77 5.99 22.27
N ALA A 64 11.59 7.21 22.75
CA ALA A 64 10.33 7.72 23.25
C ALA A 64 9.25 7.92 22.17
N LEU A 65 9.63 8.24 20.93
CA LEU A 65 8.71 8.49 19.83
C LEU A 65 8.69 7.29 18.88
N PRO A 66 7.64 6.45 18.85
CA PRO A 66 7.57 5.24 18.03
C PRO A 66 7.25 5.55 16.54
N LEU A 67 7.81 6.62 16.00
CA LEU A 67 7.57 7.09 14.63
C LEU A 67 8.69 6.66 13.67
N GLY A 68 9.04 5.37 13.66
CA GLY A 68 10.08 4.84 12.81
C GLY A 68 11.16 4.07 13.58
N GLY A 69 12.23 3.71 12.89
CA GLY A 69 13.41 3.07 13.43
C GLY A 69 14.63 3.48 12.63
N TYR A 70 15.81 3.09 13.06
CA TYR A 70 17.01 3.20 12.27
C TYR A 70 18.10 2.23 12.71
N ILE A 71 18.92 1.85 11.75
CA ILE A 71 20.23 1.26 12.03
C ILE A 71 21.33 2.24 11.64
N SER A 72 22.34 2.38 12.48
CA SER A 72 23.54 3.14 12.12
C SER A 72 24.57 2.19 11.51
N MET A 73 24.87 2.38 10.24
CA MET A 73 25.88 1.62 9.50
C MET A 73 27.12 2.48 9.30
N VAL A 74 28.31 1.96 9.58
CA VAL A 74 29.55 2.74 9.41
C VAL A 74 29.91 2.91 7.95
N GLY A 75 30.40 4.09 7.58
CA GLY A 75 30.84 4.38 6.23
C GLY A 75 29.74 4.40 5.19
N MET A 76 28.55 4.94 5.52
CA MET A 76 27.47 5.14 4.53
C MET A 76 27.94 6.03 3.37
N TYR A 77 28.78 7.01 3.67
CA TYR A 77 29.33 7.95 2.69
C TYR A 77 30.85 7.86 2.62
N PRO A 78 31.46 7.95 1.42
CA PRO A 78 32.90 8.00 1.28
C PRO A 78 33.46 9.30 1.86
N PRO A 79 34.73 9.30 2.36
CA PRO A 79 35.42 10.51 2.80
C PRO A 79 35.58 11.52 1.64
N ARG A 80 35.79 12.78 2.00
CA ARG A 80 36.03 13.84 0.99
C ARG A 80 37.30 13.51 0.18
N PRO A 81 37.26 13.62 -1.15
CA PRO A 81 38.46 13.44 -1.96
C PRO A 81 39.50 14.56 -1.68
N GLU A 82 40.72 14.22 -1.36
CA GLU A 82 41.82 15.17 -1.07
C GLU A 82 42.05 16.20 -2.20
N THR A 83 41.69 15.87 -3.43
CA THR A 83 41.82 16.75 -4.60
C THR A 83 40.77 17.88 -4.70
N GLU A 84 39.75 17.91 -3.84
CA GLU A 84 38.80 19.03 -3.81
C GLU A 84 39.25 20.20 -2.93
N ASP A 85 40.25 20.00 -2.05
CA ASP A 85 40.80 21.06 -1.18
C ASP A 85 41.83 21.94 -1.92
N GLU A 86 42.38 21.50 -3.08
CA GLU A 86 43.44 22.21 -3.81
C GLU A 86 42.93 23.19 -4.89
N LYS A 87 41.65 23.23 -5.21
CA LYS A 87 41.14 24.20 -6.19
C LYS A 87 40.74 25.50 -5.47
N PRO A 88 41.36 26.66 -5.83
CA PRO A 88 40.91 27.93 -5.30
C PRO A 88 39.45 28.15 -5.71
N ALA A 89 38.57 28.08 -4.72
CA ALA A 89 37.14 28.22 -4.92
C ALA A 89 36.84 29.65 -5.42
N LYS A 90 36.21 29.79 -6.58
CA LYS A 90 35.39 30.97 -6.87
C LYS A 90 34.47 31.15 -5.68
N LYS A 91 34.34 32.39 -5.14
CA LYS A 91 33.53 32.69 -3.97
C LYS A 91 32.18 31.98 -4.10
N PRO A 92 31.89 30.99 -3.24
CA PRO A 92 30.66 30.19 -3.38
C PRO A 92 29.45 31.11 -3.20
N GLY A 93 28.46 31.01 -4.09
CA GLY A 93 27.19 31.67 -3.89
C GLY A 93 26.50 31.16 -2.61
N LEU A 94 25.54 31.94 -2.08
CA LEU A 94 24.84 31.62 -0.83
C LEU A 94 24.31 30.15 -0.81
N PHE A 95 23.73 29.69 -1.91
CA PHE A 95 23.28 28.32 -2.09
C PHE A 95 24.42 27.29 -1.97
N GLN A 96 25.54 27.50 -2.65
CA GLN A 96 26.70 26.60 -2.57
C GLN A 96 27.29 26.54 -1.16
N LYS A 97 27.23 27.64 -0.41
CA LYS A 97 27.71 27.70 0.96
C LYS A 97 26.82 26.90 1.91
N VAL A 98 25.51 27.09 1.83
CA VAL A 98 24.54 26.36 2.67
C VAL A 98 24.54 24.87 2.36
N PHE A 99 24.42 24.49 1.09
CA PHE A 99 24.42 23.08 0.68
C PHE A 99 25.78 22.39 0.90
N GLY A 100 26.88 23.10 0.73
CA GLY A 100 28.21 22.57 1.05
C GLY A 100 28.36 22.22 2.51
N GLN A 101 27.92 23.12 3.42
CA GLN A 101 27.93 22.85 4.86
C GLN A 101 27.08 21.63 5.23
N MET A 102 25.85 21.51 4.70
CA MET A 102 24.97 20.37 4.95
C MET A 102 25.60 19.04 4.51
N VAL A 103 26.29 19.03 3.36
CA VAL A 103 27.02 17.85 2.86
C VAL A 103 28.17 17.50 3.77
N ASP A 104 28.93 18.50 4.23
CA ASP A 104 30.11 18.30 5.09
C ASP A 104 29.68 17.85 6.50
N ASP A 105 28.61 18.41 7.05
CA ASP A 105 28.04 18.00 8.35
C ASP A 105 27.54 16.56 8.32
N ALA A 106 26.80 16.16 7.27
CA ALA A 106 26.32 14.79 7.14
C ALA A 106 27.46 13.78 6.96
N ARG A 107 28.52 14.17 6.23
CA ARG A 107 29.70 13.34 6.05
C ARG A 107 30.50 13.20 7.35
N SER A 108 30.65 14.28 8.13
CA SER A 108 31.30 14.23 9.45
C SER A 108 30.52 13.37 10.42
N GLN A 109 29.20 13.50 10.49
CA GLN A 109 28.34 12.64 11.31
C GLN A 109 28.44 11.15 10.93
N ALA A 110 28.45 10.84 9.62
CA ALA A 110 28.59 9.46 9.14
C ALA A 110 29.96 8.86 9.48
N ASN A 111 31.01 9.68 9.60
CA ASN A 111 32.36 9.26 9.88
C ASN A 111 32.76 9.39 11.38
N GLU A 112 31.96 10.07 12.20
CA GLU A 112 32.25 10.30 13.62
C GLU A 112 32.44 8.99 14.42
N ASN A 113 31.74 7.95 14.04
CA ASN A 113 31.77 6.65 14.69
C ASN A 113 32.66 5.62 13.96
N VAL A 114 33.45 6.02 12.97
CA VAL A 114 34.34 5.11 12.25
C VAL A 114 35.62 4.91 13.06
N LEU A 115 35.95 3.64 13.33
CA LEU A 115 37.14 3.24 14.03
C LEU A 115 38.24 2.82 13.01
N PRO A 116 39.54 2.92 13.37
CA PRO A 116 40.60 2.41 12.51
C PRO A 116 40.45 0.92 12.16
N SER A 117 39.82 0.14 13.07
CA SER A 117 39.52 -1.28 12.84
C SER A 117 38.39 -1.54 11.84
N ASP A 118 37.69 -0.51 11.37
CA ASP A 118 36.61 -0.64 10.40
C ASP A 118 37.09 -0.59 8.95
N GLU A 119 38.41 -0.39 8.72
CA GLU A 119 38.97 -0.41 7.37
C GLU A 119 38.64 -1.75 6.68
N GLY A 120 38.16 -1.66 5.42
CA GLY A 120 37.64 -2.82 4.69
C GLY A 120 36.23 -3.30 5.07
N ARG A 121 35.65 -2.71 6.12
CA ARG A 121 34.28 -3.04 6.64
C ARG A 121 33.29 -1.88 6.46
N LEU A 122 33.66 -0.82 5.74
CA LEU A 122 32.79 0.35 5.54
C LEU A 122 31.77 0.08 4.43
N PHE A 123 30.56 0.60 4.56
CA PHE A 123 29.49 0.35 3.61
C PHE A 123 29.89 0.68 2.16
N TYR A 124 30.51 1.86 1.91
CA TYR A 124 30.93 2.26 0.57
C TYR A 124 32.05 1.38 -0.04
N GLN A 125 32.79 0.64 0.80
CA GLN A 125 33.83 -0.27 0.38
C GLN A 125 33.30 -1.65 -0.01
N LEU A 126 32.09 -2.01 0.44
CA LEU A 126 31.50 -3.31 0.13
C LEU A 126 31.22 -3.45 -1.37
N PRO A 127 31.32 -4.67 -1.91
CA PRO A 127 30.84 -4.98 -3.26
C PRO A 127 29.38 -4.56 -3.46
N VAL A 128 29.04 -4.16 -4.70
CA VAL A 128 27.70 -3.64 -5.04
C VAL A 128 26.58 -4.57 -4.60
N TYR A 129 26.71 -5.88 -4.87
CA TYR A 129 25.66 -6.86 -4.50
C TYR A 129 25.43 -6.92 -2.99
N LYS A 130 26.48 -6.78 -2.16
CA LYS A 130 26.31 -6.74 -0.69
C LYS A 130 25.55 -5.50 -0.24
N ARG A 131 25.87 -4.34 -0.81
CA ARG A 131 25.17 -3.07 -0.54
C ARG A 131 23.70 -3.17 -0.92
N VAL A 132 23.41 -3.72 -2.10
CA VAL A 132 22.03 -3.93 -2.58
C VAL A 132 21.27 -4.89 -1.65
N ILE A 133 21.86 -6.03 -1.27
CA ILE A 133 21.21 -6.99 -0.37
C ILE A 133 20.93 -6.35 1.01
N ILE A 134 21.87 -5.56 1.55
CA ILE A 134 21.67 -4.87 2.83
C ILE A 134 20.47 -3.90 2.71
N MET A 135 20.44 -3.06 1.64
CA MET A 135 19.39 -2.06 1.48
C MET A 135 18.03 -2.65 1.13
N LEU A 136 17.98 -3.75 0.39
CA LEU A 136 16.73 -4.44 0.11
C LEU A 136 16.23 -5.28 1.29
N GLY A 137 17.08 -5.53 2.30
CA GLY A 137 16.73 -6.39 3.43
C GLY A 137 15.54 -5.89 4.24
N GLY A 138 15.44 -4.57 4.48
CA GLY A 138 14.29 -3.95 5.15
C GLY A 138 12.99 -4.08 4.35
N PRO A 139 12.94 -3.55 3.12
CA PRO A 139 11.77 -3.74 2.25
C PRO A 139 11.37 -5.20 2.09
N PHE A 140 12.32 -6.11 1.89
CA PHE A 140 12.04 -7.54 1.78
C PHE A 140 11.36 -8.10 3.04
N MET A 141 11.76 -7.66 4.23
CA MET A 141 11.11 -8.06 5.48
C MET A 141 9.64 -7.60 5.51
N ASN A 142 9.33 -6.38 5.07
CA ASN A 142 7.95 -5.92 4.96
C ASN A 142 7.14 -6.75 3.98
N LEU A 143 7.73 -7.14 2.84
CA LEU A 143 7.07 -8.06 1.89
C LEU A 143 6.76 -9.40 2.55
N VAL A 144 7.70 -9.95 3.33
CA VAL A 144 7.50 -11.22 4.06
C VAL A 144 6.40 -11.10 5.10
N ILE A 145 6.37 -10.01 5.89
CA ILE A 145 5.30 -9.76 6.86
C ILE A 145 3.97 -9.63 6.15
N GLY A 146 3.88 -8.82 5.09
CA GLY A 146 2.68 -8.66 4.29
C GLY A 146 2.18 -9.99 3.74
N PHE A 147 3.09 -10.81 3.19
CA PHE A 147 2.76 -12.15 2.69
C PHE A 147 2.19 -13.06 3.78
N VAL A 148 2.87 -13.16 4.92
CA VAL A 148 2.44 -14.04 6.03
C VAL A 148 1.09 -13.61 6.58
N VAL A 149 0.91 -12.31 6.81
CA VAL A 149 -0.34 -11.78 7.37
C VAL A 149 -1.51 -11.97 6.39
N ILE A 150 -1.33 -11.64 5.11
CA ILE A 150 -2.37 -11.83 4.09
C ILE A 150 -2.66 -13.32 3.89
N ALA A 151 -1.63 -14.18 3.92
CA ALA A 151 -1.83 -15.63 3.85
C ALA A 151 -2.72 -16.12 5.01
N ILE A 152 -2.46 -15.68 6.25
CA ILE A 152 -3.28 -16.02 7.41
C ILE A 152 -4.72 -15.54 7.20
N VAL A 153 -4.93 -14.29 6.75
CA VAL A 153 -6.26 -13.76 6.51
C VAL A 153 -7.00 -14.59 5.48
N LEU A 154 -6.43 -14.79 4.31
CA LEU A 154 -7.10 -15.49 3.21
C LEU A 154 -7.39 -16.95 3.50
N THR A 155 -6.47 -17.66 4.19
CA THR A 155 -6.64 -19.09 4.44
C THR A 155 -7.45 -19.42 5.68
N SER A 156 -7.51 -18.52 6.67
CA SER A 156 -8.17 -18.79 7.96
C SER A 156 -9.49 -18.03 8.15
N PHE A 157 -9.58 -16.80 7.65
CA PHE A 157 -10.77 -15.96 7.80
C PHE A 157 -11.56 -15.86 6.48
N GLY A 158 -10.89 -15.93 5.35
CA GLY A 158 -11.49 -15.75 4.04
C GLY A 158 -11.42 -14.30 3.57
N GLN A 159 -12.04 -14.06 2.44
CA GLN A 159 -12.23 -12.74 1.84
C GLN A 159 -13.68 -12.62 1.42
N ALA A 160 -14.30 -11.47 1.68
CA ALA A 160 -15.63 -11.16 1.19
C ALA A 160 -15.66 -11.34 -0.34
N THR A 161 -16.37 -12.37 -0.76
CA THR A 161 -16.45 -12.80 -2.16
C THR A 161 -17.92 -12.83 -2.56
N PRO A 162 -18.26 -12.24 -3.71
CA PRO A 162 -19.63 -12.35 -4.23
C PRO A 162 -19.95 -13.82 -4.51
N THR A 163 -20.94 -14.35 -3.82
CA THR A 163 -21.46 -15.72 -4.08
C THR A 163 -22.50 -15.71 -5.19
N THR A 164 -22.85 -16.88 -5.69
CA THR A 164 -23.94 -17.02 -6.67
C THR A 164 -25.33 -16.94 -6.04
N THR A 165 -25.43 -16.73 -4.72
CA THR A 165 -26.67 -16.49 -4.02
C THR A 165 -27.10 -15.03 -4.15
N ILE A 166 -28.34 -14.80 -4.50
CA ILE A 166 -28.92 -13.47 -4.63
C ILE A 166 -29.21 -12.90 -3.24
N SER A 167 -28.64 -11.73 -2.92
CA SER A 167 -28.94 -10.99 -1.68
C SER A 167 -30.18 -10.10 -1.85
N GLU A 168 -30.31 -9.47 -3.02
CA GLU A 168 -31.36 -8.51 -3.30
C GLU A 168 -31.79 -8.56 -4.76
N VAL A 169 -33.08 -8.38 -5.01
CA VAL A 169 -33.68 -8.21 -6.33
C VAL A 169 -34.40 -6.87 -6.37
N TYR A 170 -33.93 -5.98 -7.22
CA TYR A 170 -34.51 -4.66 -7.40
C TYR A 170 -35.80 -4.76 -8.21
N GLN A 171 -36.84 -4.00 -7.83
CA GLN A 171 -38.10 -4.01 -8.54
C GLN A 171 -38.03 -3.26 -9.89
N CYS A 172 -37.23 -2.21 -9.96
CA CYS A 172 -37.04 -1.41 -11.16
C CYS A 172 -35.56 -1.09 -11.41
N ILE A 173 -35.28 -0.65 -12.62
CA ILE A 173 -33.93 -0.25 -13.02
C ILE A 173 -33.70 1.22 -12.65
N ALA A 174 -32.68 1.50 -11.84
CA ALA A 174 -32.25 2.86 -11.61
C ALA A 174 -31.62 3.44 -12.88
N THR A 175 -32.20 4.52 -13.36
CA THR A 175 -31.72 5.37 -14.49
C THR A 175 -31.27 6.72 -13.94
N ALA A 176 -30.64 7.55 -14.78
CA ALA A 176 -30.29 8.91 -14.37
C ALA A 176 -31.50 9.76 -13.94
N GLU A 177 -32.69 9.44 -14.45
CA GLU A 177 -33.93 10.16 -14.16
C GLU A 177 -34.52 9.79 -12.81
N ASN A 178 -34.34 8.54 -12.33
CA ASN A 178 -34.87 8.04 -11.05
C ASN A 178 -33.80 7.66 -10.02
N ALA A 179 -32.54 8.05 -10.21
CA ALA A 179 -31.41 7.68 -9.36
C ALA A 179 -31.60 8.06 -7.86
N ASN A 180 -32.40 9.08 -7.56
CA ASN A 180 -32.70 9.56 -6.20
C ASN A 180 -34.03 9.07 -5.64
N GLN A 181 -34.76 8.18 -6.36
CA GLN A 181 -36.03 7.64 -5.89
C GLN A 181 -35.77 6.46 -4.94
N THR A 182 -36.51 6.41 -3.85
CA THR A 182 -36.47 5.31 -2.88
C THR A 182 -37.47 4.22 -3.21
N GLU A 183 -38.51 4.52 -4.01
CA GLU A 183 -39.57 3.59 -4.38
C GLU A 183 -39.78 3.62 -5.90
N CYS A 184 -40.06 2.44 -6.48
CA CYS A 184 -40.39 2.31 -7.89
C CYS A 184 -41.81 2.79 -8.18
N THR A 185 -42.01 3.42 -9.31
CA THR A 185 -43.32 3.89 -9.80
C THR A 185 -43.73 3.13 -11.06
N ASP A 186 -44.99 3.20 -11.46
CA ASP A 186 -45.53 2.58 -12.70
C ASP A 186 -44.84 3.09 -13.99
N LYS A 187 -44.02 4.14 -13.90
CA LYS A 187 -43.31 4.70 -15.03
C LYS A 187 -41.87 4.17 -15.16
N ASP A 188 -41.39 3.52 -14.11
CA ASP A 188 -40.03 2.99 -14.09
C ASP A 188 -39.97 1.64 -14.84
N VAL A 189 -38.82 1.37 -15.46
CA VAL A 189 -38.62 0.10 -16.17
C VAL A 189 -38.48 -1.01 -15.14
N PRO A 190 -39.33 -2.06 -15.17
CA PRO A 190 -39.18 -3.18 -14.27
C PRO A 190 -37.84 -3.88 -14.46
N ALA A 191 -37.26 -4.36 -13.38
CA ALA A 191 -35.98 -5.08 -13.45
C ALA A 191 -36.21 -6.52 -13.99
N PRO A 192 -35.46 -6.96 -14.98
CA PRO A 192 -35.61 -8.29 -15.59
C PRO A 192 -35.55 -9.45 -14.60
N ALA A 193 -34.71 -9.36 -13.55
CA ALA A 193 -34.65 -10.37 -12.52
C ALA A 193 -35.95 -10.46 -11.69
N TYR A 194 -36.58 -9.31 -11.42
CA TYR A 194 -37.85 -9.23 -10.71
C TYR A 194 -38.99 -9.82 -11.56
N GLU A 195 -39.07 -9.46 -12.84
CA GLU A 195 -40.06 -10.03 -13.77
C GLU A 195 -39.90 -11.54 -13.98
N ALA A 196 -38.64 -12.03 -13.98
CA ALA A 196 -38.33 -13.44 -14.07
C ALA A 196 -38.67 -14.23 -12.78
N GLY A 197 -39.14 -13.55 -11.74
CA GLY A 197 -39.58 -14.17 -10.48
C GLY A 197 -38.41 -14.63 -9.58
N LEU A 198 -37.20 -14.12 -9.80
CA LEU A 198 -36.06 -14.34 -8.90
C LEU A 198 -36.28 -13.66 -7.56
N ARG A 199 -35.70 -14.21 -6.49
CA ARG A 199 -35.89 -13.72 -5.11
C ARG A 199 -34.58 -13.73 -4.34
N PRO A 200 -34.45 -12.91 -3.30
CA PRO A 200 -33.38 -13.07 -2.34
C PRO A 200 -33.32 -14.50 -1.78
N GLY A 201 -32.13 -15.08 -1.69
CA GLY A 201 -31.89 -16.45 -1.27
C GLY A 201 -31.84 -17.47 -2.42
N ASP A 202 -32.20 -17.11 -3.66
CA ASP A 202 -31.97 -17.98 -4.83
C ASP A 202 -30.49 -18.11 -5.09
N THR A 203 -30.01 -19.32 -5.32
CA THR A 203 -28.62 -19.59 -5.69
C THR A 203 -28.54 -19.96 -7.17
N ILE A 204 -27.90 -19.14 -7.98
CA ILE A 204 -27.69 -19.39 -9.42
C ILE A 204 -26.69 -20.52 -9.58
N THR A 205 -27.05 -21.54 -10.36
CA THR A 205 -26.23 -22.73 -10.58
C THR A 205 -25.70 -22.84 -12.01
N ALA A 206 -26.39 -22.21 -12.99
CA ALA A 206 -25.89 -22.14 -14.36
C ALA A 206 -26.44 -20.92 -15.10
N VAL A 207 -25.70 -20.45 -16.11
CA VAL A 207 -26.13 -19.45 -17.08
C VAL A 207 -25.94 -19.98 -18.50
N ASN A 208 -27.00 -19.96 -19.31
CA ASN A 208 -27.04 -20.53 -20.65
C ASN A 208 -26.48 -21.97 -20.72
N GLY A 209 -26.78 -22.78 -19.68
CA GLY A 209 -26.30 -24.17 -19.56
C GLY A 209 -24.84 -24.33 -19.11
N ALA A 210 -24.09 -23.23 -18.95
CA ALA A 210 -22.75 -23.28 -18.37
C ALA A 210 -22.85 -23.17 -16.81
N ALA A 211 -22.30 -24.14 -16.09
CA ALA A 211 -22.31 -24.16 -14.62
C ALA A 211 -21.52 -22.98 -14.05
N VAL A 212 -22.06 -22.41 -12.96
CA VAL A 212 -21.43 -21.32 -12.19
C VAL A 212 -21.25 -21.82 -10.77
N GLU A 213 -20.01 -21.83 -10.30
CA GLU A 213 -19.67 -22.28 -8.95
C GLU A 213 -19.78 -21.13 -7.93
N GLN A 214 -19.87 -21.48 -6.66
CA GLN A 214 -19.86 -20.49 -5.58
C GLN A 214 -18.58 -19.62 -5.65
N GLY A 215 -18.75 -18.30 -5.59
CA GLY A 215 -17.65 -17.33 -5.78
C GLY A 215 -17.40 -16.90 -7.23
N GLU A 216 -18.10 -17.48 -8.21
CA GLU A 216 -17.96 -17.13 -9.63
C GLU A 216 -19.05 -16.16 -10.15
N TRP A 217 -19.54 -15.26 -9.28
CA TRP A 217 -20.53 -14.25 -9.67
C TRP A 217 -20.12 -13.46 -10.92
N ASN A 218 -18.80 -13.25 -11.12
CA ASN A 218 -18.29 -12.54 -12.28
C ASN A 218 -18.62 -13.25 -13.59
N LYS A 219 -18.57 -14.59 -13.64
CA LYS A 219 -18.95 -15.34 -14.86
C LYS A 219 -20.40 -15.06 -15.25
N LEU A 220 -21.30 -14.99 -14.25
CA LEU A 220 -22.70 -14.65 -14.47
C LEU A 220 -22.85 -13.21 -14.97
N THR A 221 -22.21 -12.27 -14.29
CA THR A 221 -22.33 -10.83 -14.65
C THR A 221 -21.71 -10.54 -16.02
N ASP A 222 -20.64 -11.21 -16.41
CA ASP A 222 -20.02 -11.05 -17.74
C ASP A 222 -20.99 -11.46 -18.85
N VAL A 223 -21.69 -12.58 -18.70
CA VAL A 223 -22.71 -13.03 -19.65
C VAL A 223 -23.85 -12.00 -19.72
N ILE A 224 -24.32 -11.49 -18.58
CA ILE A 224 -25.39 -10.48 -18.51
C ILE A 224 -24.97 -9.19 -19.22
N ARG A 225 -23.77 -8.69 -18.93
CA ARG A 225 -23.26 -7.41 -19.46
C ARG A 225 -23.11 -7.38 -20.97
N VAL A 226 -22.70 -8.50 -21.58
CA VAL A 226 -22.43 -8.56 -23.03
C VAL A 226 -23.64 -8.94 -23.87
N ASN A 227 -24.79 -9.30 -23.24
CA ASN A 227 -25.99 -9.74 -23.94
C ASN A 227 -27.23 -8.83 -23.69
N PRO A 228 -27.14 -7.49 -23.82
CA PRO A 228 -28.31 -6.63 -23.65
C PRO A 228 -29.34 -6.93 -24.77
N GLY A 229 -30.61 -7.04 -24.38
CA GLY A 229 -31.71 -7.31 -25.31
C GLY A 229 -31.77 -8.75 -25.84
N GLN A 230 -30.86 -9.63 -25.41
CA GLN A 230 -30.88 -11.06 -25.76
C GLN A 230 -31.37 -11.89 -24.58
N SER A 231 -32.23 -12.88 -24.84
CA SER A 231 -32.73 -13.76 -23.78
C SER A 231 -31.61 -14.67 -23.29
N ILE A 232 -31.39 -14.71 -21.98
CA ILE A 232 -30.48 -15.63 -21.29
C ILE A 232 -31.29 -16.56 -20.39
N THR A 233 -30.82 -17.81 -20.24
CA THR A 233 -31.41 -18.80 -19.36
C THR A 233 -30.60 -18.89 -18.07
N LEU A 234 -31.26 -18.86 -16.93
CA LEU A 234 -30.67 -19.05 -15.61
C LEU A 234 -31.26 -20.28 -14.94
N ASP A 235 -30.39 -21.20 -14.53
CA ASP A 235 -30.75 -22.28 -13.62
C ASP A 235 -30.41 -21.84 -12.20
N TYR A 236 -31.32 -22.07 -11.28
CA TYR A 236 -31.14 -21.66 -9.89
C TYR A 236 -31.79 -22.66 -8.92
N GLN A 237 -31.31 -22.66 -7.69
CA GLN A 237 -31.84 -23.44 -6.61
C GLN A 237 -32.59 -22.53 -5.63
N ARG A 238 -33.83 -22.92 -5.27
CA ARG A 238 -34.67 -22.29 -4.25
C ARG A 238 -35.22 -23.38 -3.33
N ASP A 239 -35.03 -23.23 -2.03
CA ASP A 239 -35.49 -24.20 -1.02
C ASP A 239 -35.06 -25.65 -1.33
N GLY A 240 -33.88 -25.83 -1.88
CA GLY A 240 -33.32 -27.13 -2.27
C GLY A 240 -33.86 -27.72 -3.59
N GLN A 241 -34.76 -27.01 -4.28
CA GLN A 241 -35.33 -27.42 -5.57
C GLN A 241 -34.73 -26.66 -6.72
N ASN A 242 -34.43 -27.35 -7.82
CA ASN A 242 -33.91 -26.75 -9.03
C ASN A 242 -35.04 -26.12 -9.87
N HIS A 243 -34.79 -24.91 -10.32
CA HIS A 243 -35.68 -24.13 -11.16
C HIS A 243 -34.91 -23.56 -12.34
N THR A 244 -35.62 -23.26 -13.42
CA THR A 244 -35.05 -22.57 -14.59
C THR A 244 -35.94 -21.40 -14.93
N THR A 245 -35.33 -20.27 -15.25
CA THR A 245 -36.05 -19.08 -15.76
C THR A 245 -35.30 -18.45 -16.92
N THR A 246 -35.97 -17.63 -17.67
CA THR A 246 -35.38 -16.82 -18.74
C THR A 246 -35.61 -15.35 -18.45
N LEU A 247 -34.60 -14.54 -18.74
CA LEU A 247 -34.70 -13.09 -18.62
C LEU A 247 -33.90 -12.40 -19.74
N THR A 248 -34.25 -11.17 -20.04
CA THR A 248 -33.59 -10.38 -21.07
C THR A 248 -32.94 -9.16 -20.44
N PRO A 249 -31.57 -9.10 -20.38
CA PRO A 249 -30.89 -7.97 -19.76
C PRO A 249 -31.25 -6.65 -20.44
N TYR A 250 -31.59 -5.64 -19.63
CA TYR A 250 -31.89 -4.29 -20.11
C TYR A 250 -30.62 -3.52 -20.41
N LEU A 251 -30.57 -2.81 -21.55
CA LEU A 251 -29.42 -1.97 -21.91
C LEU A 251 -29.43 -0.67 -21.09
N THR A 252 -28.46 -0.45 -20.25
CA THR A 252 -28.34 0.74 -19.40
C THR A 252 -26.91 1.23 -19.30
N ASP A 253 -26.75 2.50 -18.98
CA ASP A 253 -25.44 3.09 -18.70
C ASP A 253 -25.01 2.70 -17.28
N ARG A 254 -23.84 2.09 -17.16
CA ARG A 254 -23.21 1.70 -15.90
C ARG A 254 -21.75 2.11 -15.88
N PRO A 255 -21.18 2.36 -14.70
CA PRO A 255 -19.75 2.59 -14.59
C PRO A 255 -18.96 1.44 -15.22
N ALA A 256 -18.01 1.78 -16.07
CA ALA A 256 -17.07 0.80 -16.62
C ALA A 256 -16.15 0.29 -15.48
N THR A 257 -15.83 -0.98 -15.53
CA THR A 257 -14.89 -1.61 -14.57
C THR A 257 -13.69 -2.18 -15.31
N ASP A 258 -12.55 -2.22 -14.66
CA ASP A 258 -11.39 -2.97 -15.13
C ASP A 258 -11.58 -4.49 -14.93
N ASP A 259 -10.58 -5.28 -15.36
CA ASP A 259 -10.57 -6.73 -15.23
C ASP A 259 -10.63 -7.23 -13.77
N ASN A 260 -10.37 -6.35 -12.79
CA ASN A 260 -10.42 -6.64 -11.36
C ASN A 260 -11.74 -6.17 -10.71
N GLY A 261 -12.66 -5.58 -11.49
CA GLY A 261 -13.94 -5.07 -11.03
C GLY A 261 -13.90 -3.65 -10.43
N TYR A 262 -12.77 -2.94 -10.48
CA TYR A 262 -12.68 -1.55 -10.05
C TYR A 262 -13.31 -0.60 -11.06
N VAL A 263 -14.10 0.32 -10.56
CA VAL A 263 -14.75 1.34 -11.40
C VAL A 263 -13.69 2.28 -12.00
N LEU A 264 -13.79 2.47 -13.31
CA LEU A 264 -12.90 3.38 -14.05
C LEU A 264 -13.40 4.82 -13.96
N THR A 265 -12.47 5.74 -13.74
CA THR A 265 -12.72 7.19 -13.74
C THR A 265 -11.89 7.88 -14.82
N ASP A 266 -12.40 9.00 -15.34
CA ASP A 266 -11.65 9.88 -16.24
C ASP A 266 -10.62 10.74 -15.45
N ASP A 267 -9.83 11.54 -16.17
CA ASP A 267 -8.83 12.44 -15.58
C ASP A 267 -9.44 13.52 -14.66
N GLN A 268 -10.75 13.70 -14.66
CA GLN A 268 -11.50 14.64 -13.83
C GLN A 268 -12.17 13.97 -12.63
N GLY A 269 -12.01 12.64 -12.50
CA GLY A 269 -12.61 11.83 -11.42
C GLY A 269 -14.07 11.43 -11.65
N ASN A 270 -14.65 11.69 -12.85
CA ASN A 270 -15.99 11.23 -13.17
C ASN A 270 -15.96 9.75 -13.61
N TYR A 271 -17.02 9.03 -13.31
CA TYR A 271 -17.14 7.65 -13.75
C TYR A 271 -17.23 7.54 -15.27
N ILE A 272 -16.38 6.71 -15.86
CA ILE A 272 -16.48 6.36 -17.28
C ILE A 272 -17.69 5.45 -17.43
N MET A 273 -18.76 5.94 -18.08
CA MET A 273 -19.99 5.18 -18.29
C MET A 273 -19.88 4.32 -19.55
N THR A 274 -20.37 3.09 -19.48
CA THR A 274 -20.48 2.17 -20.61
C THR A 274 -21.85 1.54 -20.66
N LYS A 275 -22.33 1.26 -21.89
CA LYS A 275 -23.63 0.61 -22.12
C LYS A 275 -23.48 -0.89 -21.98
N VAL A 276 -24.15 -1.47 -21.01
CA VAL A 276 -24.11 -2.91 -20.71
C VAL A 276 -25.49 -3.45 -20.38
N GLY A 277 -25.65 -4.76 -20.50
CA GLY A 277 -26.82 -5.46 -20.00
C GLY A 277 -26.87 -5.42 -18.48
N PHE A 278 -28.06 -5.22 -17.92
CA PHE A 278 -28.33 -5.21 -16.49
C PHE A 278 -29.65 -5.92 -16.19
N VAL A 279 -29.73 -6.62 -15.06
CA VAL A 279 -30.91 -7.42 -14.71
C VAL A 279 -31.55 -7.03 -13.38
N GLY A 280 -30.88 -6.24 -12.54
CA GLY A 280 -31.43 -5.75 -11.27
C GLY A 280 -31.37 -6.76 -10.13
N MET A 281 -30.22 -7.40 -9.91
CA MET A 281 -29.97 -8.26 -8.74
C MET A 281 -28.55 -8.05 -8.19
N SER A 282 -28.37 -8.31 -6.90
CA SER A 282 -27.10 -8.24 -6.18
C SER A 282 -26.73 -9.62 -5.62
N SER A 283 -25.42 -9.89 -5.52
CA SER A 283 -24.90 -11.10 -4.89
C SER A 283 -24.86 -10.98 -3.37
N LEU A 284 -25.03 -12.09 -2.68
CA LEU A 284 -24.68 -12.22 -1.27
C LEU A 284 -23.15 -12.27 -1.14
N GLN A 285 -22.60 -11.44 -0.27
CA GLN A 285 -21.17 -11.48 0.05
C GLN A 285 -20.94 -12.47 1.20
N GLU A 286 -20.04 -13.41 1.01
CA GLU A 286 -19.60 -14.35 2.04
C GLU A 286 -18.09 -14.38 2.14
N ASP A 287 -17.58 -14.57 3.35
CA ASP A 287 -16.15 -14.73 3.57
C ASP A 287 -15.70 -16.14 3.18
N LEU A 288 -15.22 -16.28 1.94
CA LEU A 288 -14.72 -17.55 1.42
C LEU A 288 -13.21 -17.66 1.62
N THR A 289 -12.78 -18.74 2.30
CA THR A 289 -11.35 -19.04 2.45
C THR A 289 -10.73 -19.38 1.10
N GLN A 290 -9.52 -18.85 0.89
CA GLN A 290 -8.78 -19.03 -0.36
C GLN A 290 -7.59 -19.99 -0.14
N PRO A 291 -7.22 -20.78 -1.15
CA PRO A 291 -6.03 -21.63 -1.07
C PRO A 291 -4.77 -20.74 -1.01
N LEU A 292 -3.70 -21.26 -0.38
CA LEU A 292 -2.42 -20.54 -0.27
C LEU A 292 -1.86 -20.12 -1.65
N SER A 293 -2.19 -20.87 -2.70
CA SER A 293 -1.80 -20.54 -4.08
C SER A 293 -2.42 -19.25 -4.63
N ALA A 294 -3.51 -18.74 -4.04
CA ALA A 294 -4.13 -17.47 -4.42
C ALA A 294 -3.37 -16.24 -3.86
N VAL A 295 -2.63 -16.42 -2.75
CA VAL A 295 -1.95 -15.33 -2.04
C VAL A 295 -1.01 -14.51 -2.92
N PRO A 296 -0.13 -15.10 -3.77
CA PRO A 296 0.74 -14.30 -4.64
C PRO A 296 -0.04 -13.42 -5.62
N GLY A 297 -1.17 -13.88 -6.14
CA GLY A 297 -2.05 -13.11 -7.03
C GLY A 297 -2.65 -11.90 -6.31
N VAL A 298 -3.20 -12.10 -5.11
CA VAL A 298 -3.77 -11.02 -4.28
C VAL A 298 -2.70 -9.98 -3.95
N ILE A 299 -1.51 -10.40 -3.52
CA ILE A 299 -0.39 -9.49 -3.24
C ILE A 299 0.05 -8.74 -4.49
N GLY A 300 0.15 -9.42 -5.63
CA GLY A 300 0.49 -8.80 -6.91
C GLY A 300 -0.48 -7.68 -7.28
N ASN A 301 -1.79 -7.92 -7.18
CA ASN A 301 -2.82 -6.92 -7.44
C ASN A 301 -2.75 -5.74 -6.45
N GLN A 302 -2.55 -6.01 -5.15
CA GLN A 302 -2.38 -4.95 -4.16
C GLN A 302 -1.13 -4.10 -4.44
N LEU A 303 -0.01 -4.71 -4.83
CA LEU A 303 1.21 -3.98 -5.19
C LEU A 303 1.03 -3.13 -6.45
N LEU A 304 0.28 -3.61 -7.45
CA LEU A 304 -0.07 -2.82 -8.64
C LEU A 304 -0.92 -1.60 -8.25
N THR A 305 -1.92 -1.79 -7.40
CA THR A 305 -2.76 -0.69 -6.88
C THR A 305 -1.92 0.33 -6.11
N ILE A 306 -1.04 -0.12 -5.19
CA ILE A 306 -0.13 0.76 -4.45
C ILE A 306 0.81 1.50 -5.42
N GLY A 307 1.34 0.80 -6.43
CA GLY A 307 2.18 1.40 -7.47
C GLY A 307 1.44 2.51 -8.23
N ASN A 308 0.17 2.28 -8.59
CA ASN A 308 -0.67 3.29 -9.24
C ASN A 308 -0.91 4.51 -8.31
N VAL A 309 -1.18 4.28 -7.03
CA VAL A 309 -1.30 5.38 -6.03
C VAL A 309 0.00 6.19 -5.94
N ILE A 310 1.15 5.53 -5.91
CA ILE A 310 2.46 6.19 -5.85
C ILE A 310 2.71 7.05 -7.10
N LEU A 311 2.39 6.54 -8.29
CA LEU A 311 2.57 7.27 -9.55
C LEU A 311 1.69 8.52 -9.63
N HIS A 312 0.48 8.46 -9.09
CA HIS A 312 -0.48 9.58 -9.08
C HIS A 312 -0.50 10.34 -7.75
N LEU A 313 0.50 10.13 -6.88
CA LEU A 313 0.56 10.74 -5.56
C LEU A 313 0.42 12.28 -5.57
N PRO A 314 1.05 13.03 -6.50
CA PRO A 314 0.88 14.48 -6.56
C PRO A 314 -0.58 14.89 -6.78
N GLN A 315 -1.30 14.26 -7.71
CA GLN A 315 -2.72 14.50 -7.98
C GLN A 315 -3.56 14.19 -6.75
N ARG A 316 -3.40 13.00 -6.18
CA ARG A 316 -4.14 12.59 -4.98
C ARG A 316 -3.90 13.52 -3.79
N MET A 317 -2.72 14.12 -3.66
CA MET A 317 -2.47 15.13 -2.62
C MET A 317 -3.20 16.43 -2.87
N VAL A 318 -3.39 16.84 -4.13
CA VAL A 318 -4.25 17.98 -4.48
C VAL A 318 -5.71 17.67 -4.11
N ASP A 319 -6.20 16.47 -4.42
CA ASP A 319 -7.56 16.05 -4.09
C ASP A 319 -7.78 16.04 -2.57
N VAL A 320 -6.82 15.52 -1.80
CA VAL A 320 -6.84 15.59 -0.32
C VAL A 320 -6.86 17.02 0.18
N ALA A 321 -6.07 17.92 -0.42
CA ALA A 321 -6.05 19.32 -0.03
C ALA A 321 -7.39 20.02 -0.34
N GLN A 322 -7.98 19.75 -1.50
CA GLN A 322 -9.30 20.27 -1.88
C GLN A 322 -10.40 19.76 -0.95
N ALA A 323 -10.39 18.45 -0.61
CA ALA A 323 -11.33 17.90 0.35
C ALA A 323 -11.11 18.44 1.77
N ALA A 324 -9.87 18.64 2.19
CA ALA A 324 -9.53 19.12 3.54
C ALA A 324 -9.92 20.59 3.77
N PHE A 325 -9.74 21.46 2.77
CA PHE A 325 -9.96 22.90 2.87
C PHE A 325 -11.20 23.41 2.13
N GLY A 326 -11.88 22.55 1.35
CA GLY A 326 -13.11 22.86 0.60
C GLY A 326 -14.32 22.09 1.09
N ASP A 327 -15.39 22.12 0.27
CA ASP A 327 -16.65 21.43 0.56
C ASP A 327 -16.71 19.99 0.00
N GLY A 328 -15.64 19.51 -0.63
CA GLY A 328 -15.55 18.17 -1.22
C GLY A 328 -15.52 17.06 -0.16
N GLN A 329 -16.09 15.91 -0.52
CA GLN A 329 -15.91 14.67 0.25
C GLN A 329 -14.55 14.06 -0.04
N ARG A 330 -13.98 13.39 0.95
CA ARG A 330 -12.71 12.70 0.82
C ARG A 330 -12.90 11.35 0.10
N ASP A 331 -12.02 11.03 -0.85
CA ASP A 331 -12.01 9.72 -1.52
C ASP A 331 -11.72 8.61 -0.48
N PRO A 332 -12.64 7.63 -0.29
CA PRO A 332 -12.43 6.50 0.61
C PRO A 332 -11.18 5.67 0.26
N ASN A 333 -10.77 5.65 -1.01
CA ASN A 333 -9.58 4.95 -1.50
C ASN A 333 -8.33 5.85 -1.52
N GLY A 334 -8.44 7.05 -0.97
CA GLY A 334 -7.35 8.01 -0.91
C GLY A 334 -6.29 7.65 0.13
N PRO A 335 -5.12 8.32 0.07
CA PRO A 335 -4.06 8.08 1.04
C PRO A 335 -4.47 8.51 2.46
N VAL A 336 -4.05 7.74 3.46
CA VAL A 336 -4.37 7.91 4.89
C VAL A 336 -3.07 8.08 5.67
N SER A 337 -3.07 8.90 6.70
CA SER A 337 -1.94 9.02 7.62
C SER A 337 -1.92 7.88 8.67
N ILE A 338 -0.83 7.80 9.44
CA ILE A 338 -0.74 6.87 10.56
C ILE A 338 -1.83 7.14 11.63
N VAL A 339 -2.27 8.39 11.77
CA VAL A 339 -3.37 8.78 12.68
C VAL A 339 -4.69 8.26 12.14
N GLY A 340 -4.91 8.38 10.83
CA GLY A 340 -6.09 7.85 10.16
C GLY A 340 -6.16 6.33 10.24
N VAL A 341 -5.05 5.62 10.00
CA VAL A 341 -4.98 4.14 10.16
C VAL A 341 -5.31 3.74 11.60
N GLY A 342 -4.77 4.44 12.60
CA GLY A 342 -5.10 4.20 14.00
C GLY A 342 -6.58 4.42 14.31
N ARG A 343 -7.17 5.49 13.77
CA ARG A 343 -8.60 5.79 13.90
C ARG A 343 -9.46 4.69 13.25
N ILE A 344 -9.15 4.31 12.01
CA ILE A 344 -9.85 3.22 11.30
C ILE A 344 -9.83 1.93 12.13
N ALA A 345 -8.68 1.58 12.69
CA ALA A 345 -8.56 0.41 13.55
C ALA A 345 -9.42 0.52 14.82
N GLY A 346 -9.50 1.73 15.40
CA GLY A 346 -10.38 2.01 16.54
C GLY A 346 -11.85 1.87 16.19
N GLU A 347 -12.30 2.44 15.07
CA GLU A 347 -13.68 2.38 14.58
C GLU A 347 -14.12 0.93 14.30
N ILE A 348 -13.30 0.16 13.55
CA ILE A 348 -13.54 -1.26 13.28
C ILE A 348 -13.69 -2.05 14.61
N SER A 349 -12.81 -1.79 15.57
CA SER A 349 -12.84 -2.49 16.86
C SER A 349 -14.08 -2.15 17.68
N ALA A 350 -14.60 -0.93 17.57
CA ALA A 350 -15.74 -0.42 18.32
C ALA A 350 -17.09 -0.73 17.67
N GLU A 351 -17.13 -1.09 16.37
CA GLU A 351 -18.36 -1.33 15.62
C GLU A 351 -19.08 -2.60 16.11
N ASP A 352 -20.31 -2.46 16.58
CA ASP A 352 -21.06 -3.58 17.19
C ASP A 352 -21.67 -4.53 16.14
N SER A 353 -21.86 -4.08 14.89
CA SER A 353 -22.46 -4.88 13.80
C SER A 353 -21.50 -5.92 13.21
N ILE A 354 -20.20 -5.80 13.44
CA ILE A 354 -19.16 -6.69 12.91
C ILE A 354 -18.80 -7.77 13.95
N SER A 355 -18.67 -9.01 13.49
CA SER A 355 -18.23 -10.11 14.38
C SER A 355 -16.80 -9.90 14.89
N VAL A 356 -16.47 -10.49 16.04
CA VAL A 356 -15.09 -10.39 16.58
C VAL A 356 -14.06 -11.00 15.63
N SER A 357 -14.43 -12.08 14.93
CA SER A 357 -13.59 -12.72 13.90
C SER A 357 -13.25 -11.75 12.77
N ASP A 358 -14.27 -11.08 12.23
CA ASP A 358 -14.12 -10.20 11.07
C ASP A 358 -13.39 -8.90 11.44
N LYS A 359 -13.61 -8.38 12.66
CA LYS A 359 -12.79 -7.29 13.21
C LYS A 359 -11.32 -7.65 13.20
N PHE A 360 -10.99 -8.84 13.71
CA PHE A 360 -9.59 -9.28 13.78
C PHE A 360 -9.01 -9.52 12.38
N ALA A 361 -9.75 -10.13 11.46
CA ALA A 361 -9.35 -10.31 10.08
C ALA A 361 -9.09 -8.97 9.38
N THR A 362 -9.96 -7.98 9.57
CA THR A 362 -9.83 -6.64 9.00
C THR A 362 -8.62 -5.90 9.57
N LEU A 363 -8.38 -5.96 10.89
CA LEU A 363 -7.20 -5.38 11.52
C LEU A 363 -5.90 -6.03 11.00
N LEU A 364 -5.87 -7.36 10.83
CA LEU A 364 -4.75 -8.05 10.21
C LEU A 364 -4.55 -7.62 8.76
N SER A 365 -5.64 -7.49 7.99
CA SER A 365 -5.59 -7.00 6.60
C SER A 365 -4.98 -5.61 6.50
N LEU A 366 -5.31 -4.70 7.42
CA LEU A 366 -4.68 -3.39 7.52
C LEU A 366 -3.17 -3.49 7.78
N VAL A 367 -2.74 -4.40 8.68
CA VAL A 367 -1.30 -4.64 8.94
C VAL A 367 -0.61 -5.20 7.70
N GLY A 368 -1.24 -6.15 7.02
CA GLY A 368 -0.73 -6.73 5.77
C GLY A 368 -0.56 -5.68 4.67
N GLY A 369 -1.62 -4.91 4.41
CA GLY A 369 -1.62 -3.83 3.42
C GLY A 369 -0.59 -2.72 3.74
N LEU A 370 -0.47 -2.33 5.01
CA LEU A 370 0.53 -1.37 5.45
C LEU A 370 1.96 -1.87 5.16
N ASN A 371 2.25 -3.14 5.43
CA ASN A 371 3.58 -3.70 5.15
C ASN A 371 3.88 -3.77 3.64
N LEU A 372 2.89 -4.08 2.80
CA LEU A 372 3.05 -4.00 1.34
C LEU A 372 3.27 -2.56 0.87
N ALA A 373 2.58 -1.59 1.48
CA ALA A 373 2.81 -0.18 1.19
C ALA A 373 4.23 0.25 1.61
N LEU A 374 4.68 -0.11 2.81
CA LEU A 374 6.05 0.16 3.28
C LEU A 374 7.10 -0.48 2.35
N PHE A 375 6.87 -1.70 1.88
CA PHE A 375 7.72 -2.34 0.87
C PHE A 375 7.80 -1.50 -0.40
N ALA A 376 6.66 -1.13 -1.00
CA ALA A 376 6.61 -0.40 -2.26
C ALA A 376 7.20 1.01 -2.15
N PHE A 377 6.87 1.76 -1.08
CA PHE A 377 7.41 3.09 -0.84
C PHE A 377 8.92 3.07 -0.65
N ASN A 378 9.47 2.11 0.09
CA ASN A 378 10.91 2.01 0.30
C ASN A 378 11.69 1.59 -0.95
N LEU A 379 11.03 1.09 -2.01
CA LEU A 379 11.66 0.82 -3.30
C LEU A 379 11.74 2.05 -4.22
N ILE A 380 11.10 3.17 -3.88
CA ILE A 380 11.19 4.41 -4.66
C ILE A 380 12.66 4.85 -4.73
N PRO A 381 13.20 5.17 -5.94
CA PRO A 381 14.60 5.49 -6.14
C PRO A 381 14.98 6.91 -5.68
N LEU A 382 14.57 7.29 -4.49
CA LEU A 382 14.78 8.61 -3.90
C LEU A 382 15.36 8.49 -2.49
N LEU A 383 16.44 9.21 -2.18
CA LEU A 383 16.90 9.37 -0.80
C LEU A 383 15.86 10.24 -0.03
N PRO A 384 15.52 9.94 1.23
CA PRO A 384 16.24 9.02 2.15
C PRO A 384 15.75 7.57 2.14
N LEU A 385 14.91 7.17 1.18
CA LEU A 385 14.37 5.81 1.10
C LEU A 385 15.44 4.80 0.68
N ASP A 386 15.25 3.53 1.03
CA ASP A 386 16.21 2.46 0.75
C ASP A 386 16.48 2.30 -0.75
N GLY A 387 15.45 2.47 -1.58
CA GLY A 387 15.54 2.44 -3.05
C GLY A 387 16.53 3.45 -3.60
N GLY A 388 16.68 4.61 -2.97
CA GLY A 388 17.70 5.62 -3.34
C GLY A 388 19.13 5.11 -3.14
N HIS A 389 19.37 4.40 -2.04
CA HIS A 389 20.67 3.75 -1.77
C HIS A 389 20.93 2.56 -2.71
N VAL A 390 19.88 1.79 -3.04
CA VAL A 390 19.98 0.69 -4.03
C VAL A 390 20.39 1.24 -5.39
N VAL A 391 19.71 2.28 -5.88
CA VAL A 391 20.04 2.92 -7.17
C VAL A 391 21.45 3.50 -7.15
N GLY A 392 21.85 4.15 -6.06
CA GLY A 392 23.22 4.65 -5.88
C GLY A 392 24.27 3.53 -5.97
N ALA A 393 24.00 2.38 -5.35
CA ALA A 393 24.89 1.21 -5.40
C ALA A 393 24.94 0.58 -6.80
N LEU A 394 23.79 0.46 -7.49
CA LEU A 394 23.73 -0.06 -8.87
C LEU A 394 24.46 0.87 -9.85
N TYR A 395 24.27 2.18 -9.72
CA TYR A 395 24.97 3.16 -10.54
C TYR A 395 26.50 3.08 -10.36
N ASP A 396 26.98 2.90 -9.11
CA ASP A 396 28.40 2.65 -8.83
C ASP A 396 28.89 1.35 -9.50
N GLY A 397 28.05 0.31 -9.51
CA GLY A 397 28.34 -0.95 -10.21
C GLY A 397 28.47 -0.79 -11.70
N ILE A 398 27.52 -0.11 -12.33
CA ILE A 398 27.54 0.19 -13.76
C ILE A 398 28.79 0.99 -14.12
N LYS A 399 29.08 2.04 -13.36
CA LYS A 399 30.28 2.87 -13.54
C LYS A 399 31.57 2.04 -13.47
N ARG A 400 31.72 1.15 -12.49
CA ARG A 400 32.89 0.25 -12.36
C ARG A 400 32.94 -0.77 -13.50
N MET A 401 31.80 -1.26 -13.99
CA MET A 401 31.76 -2.16 -15.15
C MET A 401 32.27 -1.47 -16.42
N PHE A 402 31.75 -0.28 -16.73
CA PHE A 402 32.21 0.52 -17.87
C PHE A 402 33.70 0.82 -17.78
N ALA A 403 34.18 1.21 -16.62
CA ALA A 403 35.58 1.50 -16.41
C ALA A 403 36.49 0.28 -16.62
N ARG A 404 36.05 -0.92 -16.25
CA ARG A 404 36.77 -2.17 -16.53
C ARG A 404 36.79 -2.43 -18.03
N ILE A 405 35.71 -2.21 -18.76
CA ILE A 405 35.64 -2.39 -20.22
C ILE A 405 36.59 -1.43 -20.95
N PHE A 406 36.65 -0.16 -20.52
CA PHE A 406 37.44 0.87 -21.16
C PHE A 406 38.84 1.07 -20.53
N ASN A 407 39.27 0.16 -19.64
CA ASN A 407 40.55 0.22 -18.93
C ASN A 407 40.84 1.57 -18.23
N LEU A 408 39.78 2.20 -17.70
CA LEU A 408 39.91 3.47 -16.97
C LEU A 408 40.50 3.21 -15.57
N LYS A 409 41.59 3.91 -15.25
CA LYS A 409 42.28 3.84 -13.94
C LYS A 409 41.65 4.88 -12.97
N ASN A 410 41.66 4.58 -11.67
CA ASN A 410 41.24 5.50 -10.58
C ASN A 410 39.77 5.92 -10.58
N ILE A 411 38.84 4.93 -10.55
CA ILE A 411 37.44 5.20 -10.43
C ILE A 411 37.09 5.47 -8.96
N LYS A 412 36.68 6.70 -8.68
CA LYS A 412 36.16 7.07 -7.36
C LYS A 412 34.79 6.47 -7.15
N PRO A 413 34.45 5.96 -5.95
CA PRO A 413 33.08 5.52 -5.62
C PRO A 413 32.07 6.65 -5.83
N VAL A 414 30.83 6.28 -6.12
CA VAL A 414 29.74 7.26 -6.25
C VAL A 414 29.49 7.90 -4.91
N ASP A 415 29.56 9.21 -4.86
CA ASP A 415 29.34 10.01 -3.67
C ASP A 415 27.86 10.45 -3.59
N THR A 416 27.04 9.59 -2.97
CA THR A 416 25.58 9.83 -2.81
C THR A 416 25.28 10.99 -1.86
N VAL A 417 26.24 11.44 -1.05
CA VAL A 417 26.12 12.65 -0.21
C VAL A 417 25.80 13.89 -1.06
N LYS A 418 26.26 13.93 -2.31
CA LYS A 418 25.96 15.05 -3.23
C LYS A 418 24.47 15.16 -3.59
N LEU A 419 23.68 14.12 -3.34
CA LEU A 419 22.22 14.13 -3.51
C LEU A 419 21.47 14.65 -2.27
N LEU A 420 22.16 14.98 -1.18
CA LEU A 420 21.54 15.50 0.03
C LEU A 420 20.63 16.71 -0.20
N PRO A 421 20.97 17.70 -1.03
CA PRO A 421 20.05 18.81 -1.30
C PRO A 421 18.71 18.33 -1.85
N LEU A 422 18.72 17.37 -2.77
CA LEU A 422 17.51 16.74 -3.28
C LEU A 422 16.77 15.96 -2.17
N THR A 423 17.52 15.23 -1.32
CA THR A 423 16.98 14.52 -0.17
C THR A 423 16.20 15.45 0.77
N TYR A 424 16.74 16.65 1.05
CA TYR A 424 16.03 17.62 1.88
C TYR A 424 14.71 18.09 1.25
N VAL A 425 14.69 18.34 -0.07
CA VAL A 425 13.46 18.68 -0.79
C VAL A 425 12.44 17.54 -0.64
N VAL A 426 12.86 16.31 -0.83
CA VAL A 426 11.99 15.12 -0.67
C VAL A 426 11.47 15.01 0.78
N VAL A 427 12.35 15.17 1.78
CA VAL A 427 11.95 15.12 3.20
C VAL A 427 10.94 16.21 3.53
N VAL A 428 11.16 17.45 3.07
CA VAL A 428 10.21 18.55 3.30
C VAL A 428 8.87 18.25 2.62
N ALA A 429 8.89 17.76 1.38
CA ALA A 429 7.67 17.32 0.68
C ALA A 429 6.92 16.23 1.45
N MET A 430 7.63 15.21 1.96
CA MET A 430 7.04 14.15 2.79
C MET A 430 6.45 14.69 4.10
N LEU A 431 7.12 15.64 4.75
CA LEU A 431 6.61 16.26 5.98
C LEU A 431 5.35 17.09 5.72
N VAL A 432 5.32 17.87 4.64
CA VAL A 432 4.14 18.64 4.23
C VAL A 432 2.99 17.71 3.89
N MET A 433 3.24 16.66 3.10
CA MET A 433 2.27 15.64 2.75
C MET A 433 1.73 14.92 3.99
N GLY A 434 2.61 14.47 4.88
CA GLY A 434 2.22 13.81 6.13
C GLY A 434 1.38 14.74 7.03
N GLY A 435 1.77 16.01 7.15
CA GLY A 435 1.02 17.02 7.89
C GLY A 435 -0.37 17.27 7.31
N LEU A 436 -0.48 17.36 5.97
CA LEU A 436 -1.76 17.51 5.28
C LEU A 436 -2.67 16.28 5.51
N LEU A 437 -2.11 15.07 5.39
CA LEU A 437 -2.86 13.84 5.64
C LEU A 437 -3.34 13.75 7.10
N ILE A 438 -2.49 14.06 8.07
CA ILE A 438 -2.88 14.09 9.50
C ILE A 438 -4.00 15.10 9.72
N TYR A 439 -3.87 16.31 9.15
CA TYR A 439 -4.91 17.33 9.24
C TYR A 439 -6.23 16.82 8.64
N ALA A 440 -6.19 16.24 7.44
CA ALA A 440 -7.36 15.71 6.78
C ALA A 440 -8.01 14.55 7.57
N ASP A 441 -7.21 13.65 8.16
CA ASP A 441 -7.71 12.51 8.95
C ASP A 441 -8.36 12.93 10.28
N ILE A 442 -7.98 14.09 10.83
CA ILE A 442 -8.57 14.63 12.06
C ILE A 442 -9.85 15.42 11.75
N PHE A 443 -9.83 16.32 10.75
CA PHE A 443 -10.92 17.29 10.51
C PHE A 443 -11.93 16.86 9.45
N LYS A 444 -11.51 16.03 8.48
CA LYS A 444 -12.33 15.49 7.38
C LYS A 444 -12.03 14.00 7.21
N PRO A 445 -12.32 13.18 8.23
CA PRO A 445 -12.02 11.75 8.19
C PRO A 445 -12.82 11.02 7.12
N ILE A 446 -12.25 9.93 6.61
CA ILE A 446 -12.99 8.96 5.81
C ILE A 446 -14.04 8.31 6.71
N GLN A 447 -15.29 8.29 6.28
CA GLN A 447 -16.38 7.59 6.95
C GLN A 447 -16.44 6.16 6.44
N LEU A 448 -16.39 5.19 7.35
CA LEU A 448 -16.42 3.76 7.02
C LEU A 448 -17.84 3.17 7.17
N PHE A 449 -18.65 3.79 8.05
CA PHE A 449 -19.99 3.33 8.42
C PHE A 449 -20.97 4.49 8.40
#